data_d8eb7806ee559f6f4ba11c144c0f8a3e
#
_entry.id   d8eb7806ee559f6f4ba11c144c0f8a3e
#
_cell.length_a   1.000
_cell.length_b   1.000
_cell.length_c   1.000
_cell.angle_alpha   90.00
_cell.angle_beta   90.00
_cell.angle_gamma   90.00
#
_symmetry.space_group_name_H-M   'P 1'
#
loop_
_entity.id
_entity.type
_entity.pdbx_description
1 polymer ?
#
loop_
_entity_poly.entity_id
_entity_poly.type
_entity_poly.pdbx_seq_one_letter_code
_entity_poly.pdbx_strand_id
1 'polypeptide(L)'
;MRKSALLCLVGLVACGAAAAATPTRPAISSVSHLAVYAGDSAKTELFYVHDLGAVKGTDPENAQGARYYFSPVQFVEVLPLPASTGPNRMDHIAFNTADAEGMRKYLASKKVAVPKTVSKGADASLWFQVKDPEGVTVEFVQAPPAAVATNMLFPHIIHVGAIVKDRALEDTFYRDVLGFRPYWFGGMKDNAPPSWVSQQVPDGTDWLEYMVTSNTLSQAQMGVLNHFALGVPNMEAVYTKLWNDDRLAGQVDARGQQTSPKIGRDAKWQLNLLDPDGTRAEVMELHAIGKPCCSAFTASDPEK
;
A
#
# COMPACT_ATOMS: atom_id res chain seq x y z
N MET A 1 88.63 11.26 -7.61
CA MET A 1 87.65 10.58 -6.81
C MET A 1 86.29 11.25 -6.97
N ARG A 2 85.39 10.70 -7.81
CA ARG A 2 84.07 11.27 -8.05
C ARG A 2 83.04 10.46 -7.25
N LYS A 3 82.33 11.10 -6.34
CA LYS A 3 81.25 10.48 -5.56
C LYS A 3 79.91 10.65 -6.32
N SER A 4 79.34 9.57 -6.79
CA SER A 4 78.01 9.55 -7.38
C SER A 4 76.94 9.47 -6.26
N ALA A 5 76.05 10.43 -6.19
CA ALA A 5 74.89 10.39 -5.29
C ALA A 5 73.70 9.72 -6.03
N LEU A 6 73.17 8.66 -5.44
CA LEU A 6 72.00 7.93 -5.94
C LEU A 6 70.74 8.56 -5.32
N LEU A 7 69.92 9.18 -6.14
CA LEU A 7 68.63 9.75 -5.73
C LEU A 7 67.53 8.63 -5.82
N CYS A 8 67.03 8.18 -4.67
CA CYS A 8 65.85 7.31 -4.62
C CYS A 8 64.59 8.13 -4.73
N LEU A 9 63.90 8.04 -5.86
CA LEU A 9 62.54 8.60 -6.04
C LEU A 9 61.54 7.63 -5.37
N VAL A 10 60.92 8.04 -4.25
CA VAL A 10 59.80 7.34 -3.63
C VAL A 10 58.52 7.83 -4.31
N GLY A 11 57.94 7.02 -5.19
CA GLY A 11 56.65 7.28 -5.81
C GLY A 11 55.52 7.06 -4.81
N LEU A 12 54.83 8.10 -4.38
CA LEU A 12 53.56 7.98 -3.63
C LEU A 12 52.48 7.55 -4.63
N VAL A 13 51.99 6.30 -4.50
CA VAL A 13 50.76 5.84 -5.15
C VAL A 13 49.58 6.32 -4.30
N ALA A 14 48.94 7.40 -4.73
CA ALA A 14 47.69 7.85 -4.16
C ALA A 14 46.56 6.87 -4.61
N CYS A 15 46.18 5.95 -3.73
CA CYS A 15 44.99 5.12 -3.91
C CYS A 15 43.74 6.00 -3.71
N GLY A 16 43.25 6.59 -4.78
CA GLY A 16 41.96 7.30 -4.78
C GLY A 16 40.84 6.28 -4.56
N ALA A 17 40.26 6.27 -3.37
CA ALA A 17 39.01 5.56 -3.14
C ALA A 17 37.92 6.27 -3.97
N ALA A 18 37.51 5.67 -5.08
CA ALA A 18 36.32 6.11 -5.80
C ALA A 18 35.12 5.99 -4.85
N ALA A 19 34.56 7.10 -4.43
CA ALA A 19 33.32 7.11 -3.69
C ALA A 19 32.26 6.43 -4.58
N ALA A 20 31.71 5.29 -4.12
CA ALA A 20 30.62 4.63 -4.82
C ALA A 20 29.44 5.61 -4.93
N ALA A 21 28.96 5.82 -6.15
CA ALA A 21 27.79 6.67 -6.36
C ALA A 21 26.62 6.16 -5.52
N THR A 22 25.93 7.09 -4.84
CA THR A 22 24.72 6.74 -4.09
C THR A 22 23.70 6.15 -5.05
N PRO A 23 23.13 4.95 -4.79
CA PRO A 23 22.11 4.37 -5.65
C PRO A 23 20.94 5.33 -5.84
N THR A 24 20.44 5.44 -7.07
CA THR A 24 19.18 6.16 -7.35
C THR A 24 18.00 5.30 -6.88
N ARG A 25 16.93 5.94 -6.41
CA ARG A 25 15.71 5.24 -6.04
C ARG A 25 15.03 4.69 -7.30
N PRO A 26 14.77 3.37 -7.40
CA PRO A 26 13.88 2.83 -8.44
C PRO A 26 12.48 3.42 -8.34
N ALA A 27 11.72 3.37 -9.45
CA ALA A 27 10.35 3.83 -9.47
C ALA A 27 9.47 3.03 -8.50
N ILE A 28 8.54 3.74 -7.83
CA ILE A 28 7.42 3.18 -7.07
C ILE A 28 6.16 3.66 -7.77
N SER A 29 5.53 2.78 -8.57
CA SER A 29 4.52 3.17 -9.55
C SER A 29 3.08 3.06 -9.04
N SER A 30 2.82 2.18 -8.08
CA SER A 30 1.46 1.90 -7.61
C SER A 30 1.47 1.20 -6.25
N VAL A 31 0.31 1.12 -5.61
CA VAL A 31 0.04 0.08 -4.61
C VAL A 31 0.17 -1.28 -5.29
N SER A 32 0.74 -2.26 -4.60
CA SER A 32 0.73 -3.67 -5.02
C SER A 32 -0.41 -4.40 -4.35
N HIS A 33 -0.42 -4.41 -3.02
CA HIS A 33 -1.43 -5.13 -2.26
C HIS A 33 -1.52 -4.68 -0.80
N LEU A 34 -2.60 -5.10 -0.15
CA LEU A 34 -2.74 -5.19 1.29
C LEU A 34 -2.73 -6.68 1.66
N ALA A 35 -1.90 -7.08 2.61
CA ALA A 35 -1.90 -8.44 3.15
C ALA A 35 -2.67 -8.47 4.47
N VAL A 36 -3.61 -9.42 4.59
CA VAL A 36 -4.48 -9.55 5.75
C VAL A 36 -4.59 -11.00 6.23
N TYR A 37 -4.85 -11.16 7.52
CA TYR A 37 -5.11 -12.46 8.12
C TYR A 37 -6.61 -12.76 8.14
N ALA A 38 -7.00 -13.95 7.70
CA ALA A 38 -8.38 -14.43 7.70
C ALA A 38 -8.57 -15.67 8.58
N GLY A 39 -9.65 -15.64 9.39
CA GLY A 39 -10.04 -16.75 10.26
C GLY A 39 -10.94 -17.79 9.59
N ASP A 40 -11.67 -17.41 8.53
CA ASP A 40 -12.61 -18.28 7.80
C ASP A 40 -12.39 -18.13 6.30
N SER A 41 -11.61 -19.03 5.71
CA SER A 41 -11.25 -18.97 4.29
C SER A 41 -12.46 -19.07 3.35
N ALA A 42 -13.52 -19.76 3.71
CA ALA A 42 -14.70 -19.92 2.85
C ALA A 42 -15.50 -18.61 2.77
N LYS A 43 -15.73 -17.96 3.92
CA LYS A 43 -16.38 -16.64 3.94
C LYS A 43 -15.54 -15.57 3.26
N THR A 44 -14.23 -15.62 3.48
CA THR A 44 -13.27 -14.70 2.84
C THR A 44 -13.31 -14.85 1.32
N GLU A 45 -13.31 -16.09 0.81
CA GLU A 45 -13.44 -16.34 -0.62
C GLU A 45 -14.76 -15.83 -1.19
N LEU A 46 -15.88 -16.07 -0.47
CA LEU A 46 -17.19 -15.54 -0.87
C LEU A 46 -17.13 -14.00 -1.01
N PHE A 47 -16.60 -13.31 -0.03
CA PHE A 47 -16.48 -11.86 -0.06
C PHE A 47 -15.61 -11.35 -1.23
N TYR A 48 -14.38 -11.86 -1.34
CA TYR A 48 -13.48 -11.35 -2.38
C TYR A 48 -13.88 -11.77 -3.80
N VAL A 49 -14.32 -13.03 -3.99
CA VAL A 49 -14.66 -13.55 -5.32
C VAL A 49 -16.09 -13.19 -5.73
N HIS A 50 -17.08 -13.46 -4.88
CA HIS A 50 -18.47 -13.18 -5.21
C HIS A 50 -18.81 -11.70 -5.05
N ASP A 51 -18.59 -11.13 -3.85
CA ASP A 51 -19.09 -9.77 -3.57
C ASP A 51 -18.23 -8.71 -4.30
N LEU A 52 -16.91 -8.84 -4.27
CA LEU A 52 -16.01 -7.91 -4.97
C LEU A 52 -15.65 -8.35 -6.39
N GLY A 53 -15.85 -9.61 -6.77
CA GLY A 53 -15.56 -10.13 -8.11
C GLY A 53 -14.06 -10.28 -8.41
N ALA A 54 -13.20 -10.37 -7.41
CA ALA A 54 -11.79 -10.58 -7.60
C ALA A 54 -11.47 -11.96 -8.21
N VAL A 55 -10.37 -12.08 -8.91
CA VAL A 55 -9.87 -13.36 -9.43
C VAL A 55 -8.95 -14.01 -8.40
N LYS A 56 -9.36 -15.17 -7.87
CA LYS A 56 -8.52 -15.92 -6.93
C LYS A 56 -7.34 -16.56 -7.65
N GLY A 57 -6.17 -16.42 -7.08
CA GLY A 57 -4.93 -17.07 -7.49
C GLY A 57 -4.18 -17.70 -6.31
N THR A 58 -3.16 -18.50 -6.63
CA THR A 58 -2.21 -18.99 -5.64
C THR A 58 -1.32 -17.85 -5.17
N ASP A 59 -0.82 -17.96 -3.96
CA ASP A 59 0.16 -17.03 -3.44
C ASP A 59 1.58 -17.61 -3.68
N PRO A 60 2.41 -16.96 -4.53
CA PRO A 60 3.75 -17.43 -4.81
C PRO A 60 4.74 -17.21 -3.66
N GLU A 61 4.37 -16.43 -2.65
CA GLU A 61 5.21 -16.08 -1.51
C GLU A 61 4.89 -16.95 -0.29
N ASN A 62 3.62 -17.32 -0.13
CA ASN A 62 3.15 -18.14 0.97
C ASN A 62 2.21 -19.25 0.46
N ALA A 63 2.67 -20.48 0.47
CA ALA A 63 1.90 -21.62 -0.02
C ALA A 63 0.56 -21.86 0.73
N GLN A 64 0.36 -21.26 1.90
CA GLN A 64 -0.88 -21.31 2.65
C GLN A 64 -1.78 -20.09 2.43
N GLY A 65 -1.27 -19.08 1.73
CA GLY A 65 -1.98 -17.88 1.38
C GLY A 65 -2.79 -18.01 0.08
N ALA A 66 -3.57 -16.98 -0.21
CA ALA A 66 -4.25 -16.81 -1.48
C ALA A 66 -4.22 -15.34 -1.89
N ARG A 67 -4.14 -15.07 -3.19
CA ARG A 67 -4.24 -13.72 -3.75
C ARG A 67 -5.57 -13.54 -4.44
N TYR A 68 -6.22 -12.40 -4.18
CA TYR A 68 -7.47 -11.99 -4.80
C TYR A 68 -7.21 -10.77 -5.69
N TYR A 69 -7.04 -11.00 -6.99
CA TYR A 69 -6.57 -10.02 -7.96
C TYR A 69 -7.70 -9.10 -8.45
N PHE A 70 -7.41 -7.80 -8.47
CA PHE A 70 -8.21 -6.73 -9.09
C PHE A 70 -7.58 -6.22 -10.38
N SER A 71 -6.26 -6.29 -10.50
CA SER A 71 -5.51 -6.01 -11.72
C SER A 71 -4.36 -7.01 -11.88
N PRO A 72 -3.63 -7.01 -12.99
CA PRO A 72 -2.49 -7.93 -13.16
C PRO A 72 -1.40 -7.83 -12.09
N VAL A 73 -1.32 -6.70 -11.40
CA VAL A 73 -0.26 -6.39 -10.44
C VAL A 73 -0.77 -5.90 -9.09
N GLN A 74 -2.11 -5.94 -8.88
CA GLN A 74 -2.73 -5.48 -7.64
C GLN A 74 -3.74 -6.51 -7.12
N PHE A 75 -3.64 -6.84 -5.86
CA PHE A 75 -4.45 -7.87 -5.20
C PHE A 75 -4.60 -7.60 -3.70
N VAL A 76 -5.48 -8.35 -3.05
CA VAL A 76 -5.42 -8.52 -1.60
C VAL A 76 -4.81 -9.90 -1.35
N GLU A 77 -3.74 -9.95 -0.55
CA GLU A 77 -3.15 -11.19 -0.07
C GLU A 77 -3.87 -11.59 1.22
N VAL A 78 -4.35 -12.83 1.26
CA VAL A 78 -5.03 -13.38 2.43
C VAL A 78 -4.21 -14.52 2.99
N LEU A 79 -3.76 -14.34 4.22
CA LEU A 79 -2.94 -15.28 4.96
C LEU A 79 -3.78 -15.98 6.03
N PRO A 80 -3.46 -17.24 6.40
CA PRO A 80 -4.11 -17.91 7.53
C PRO A 80 -3.88 -17.14 8.83
N LEU A 81 -4.94 -16.99 9.64
CA LEU A 81 -4.85 -16.31 10.91
C LEU A 81 -3.92 -17.08 11.88
N PRO A 82 -2.79 -16.51 12.32
CA PRO A 82 -1.92 -17.16 13.29
C PRO A 82 -2.61 -17.28 14.67
N ALA A 83 -2.38 -18.37 15.38
CA ALA A 83 -2.97 -18.63 16.70
C ALA A 83 -2.64 -17.56 17.75
N SER A 84 -1.52 -16.83 17.59
CA SER A 84 -1.05 -15.77 18.50
C SER A 84 -1.31 -14.36 17.96
N THR A 85 -2.13 -14.19 16.92
CA THR A 85 -2.41 -12.87 16.34
C THR A 85 -3.21 -12.03 17.33
N GLY A 86 -2.74 -10.78 17.52
CA GLY A 86 -3.48 -9.75 18.25
C GLY A 86 -4.73 -9.27 17.49
N PRO A 87 -5.29 -8.11 17.86
CA PRO A 87 -6.49 -7.57 17.22
C PRO A 87 -6.27 -7.05 15.79
N ASN A 88 -5.03 -6.78 15.39
CA ASN A 88 -4.72 -6.30 14.05
C ASN A 88 -4.80 -7.46 13.03
N ARG A 89 -5.57 -7.25 11.96
CA ARG A 89 -5.67 -8.20 10.85
C ARG A 89 -4.76 -7.86 9.67
N MET A 90 -4.18 -6.67 9.63
CA MET A 90 -3.18 -6.32 8.62
C MET A 90 -1.83 -6.95 8.97
N ASP A 91 -1.25 -7.67 8.01
CA ASP A 91 0.13 -8.16 8.07
C ASP A 91 1.09 -7.12 7.52
N HIS A 92 0.85 -6.67 6.29
CA HIS A 92 1.69 -5.67 5.64
C HIS A 92 0.95 -4.89 4.54
N ILE A 93 1.58 -3.80 4.11
CA ILE A 93 1.22 -3.04 2.91
C ILE A 93 2.34 -3.17 1.88
N ALA A 94 2.00 -3.16 0.59
CA ALA A 94 2.98 -3.38 -0.46
C ALA A 94 2.85 -2.40 -1.62
N PHE A 95 4.01 -2.05 -2.20
CA PHE A 95 4.13 -1.16 -3.35
C PHE A 95 4.89 -1.81 -4.50
N ASN A 96 4.43 -1.58 -5.72
CA ASN A 96 5.11 -2.03 -6.93
C ASN A 96 6.34 -1.16 -7.21
N THR A 97 7.48 -1.81 -7.42
CA THR A 97 8.73 -1.17 -7.83
C THR A 97 9.25 -1.74 -9.14
N ALA A 98 9.94 -0.91 -9.92
CA ALA A 98 10.54 -1.35 -11.17
C ALA A 98 11.75 -2.28 -10.99
N ASP A 99 12.42 -2.23 -9.82
CA ASP A 99 13.62 -3.01 -9.52
C ASP A 99 13.71 -3.24 -8.01
N ALA A 100 13.34 -4.43 -7.55
CA ALA A 100 13.33 -4.77 -6.13
C ALA A 100 14.75 -4.80 -5.53
N GLU A 101 15.75 -5.33 -6.23
CA GLU A 101 17.13 -5.36 -5.73
C GLU A 101 17.76 -3.97 -5.72
N GLY A 102 17.48 -3.14 -6.72
CA GLY A 102 17.86 -1.72 -6.73
C GLY A 102 17.23 -0.95 -5.58
N MET A 103 15.94 -1.19 -5.29
CA MET A 103 15.22 -0.57 -4.16
C MET A 103 15.84 -1.01 -2.82
N ARG A 104 16.13 -2.28 -2.64
CA ARG A 104 16.81 -2.79 -1.45
C ARG A 104 18.16 -2.11 -1.22
N LYS A 105 18.98 -1.98 -2.27
CA LYS A 105 20.29 -1.27 -2.22
C LYS A 105 20.13 0.22 -1.91
N TYR A 106 19.13 0.86 -2.52
CA TYR A 106 18.81 2.25 -2.25
C TYR A 106 18.44 2.47 -0.78
N LEU A 107 17.52 1.67 -0.23
CA LEU A 107 17.12 1.75 1.17
C LEU A 107 18.29 1.48 2.14
N ALA A 108 19.15 0.51 1.82
CA ALA A 108 20.38 0.27 2.58
C ALA A 108 21.29 1.52 2.59
N SER A 109 21.42 2.23 1.48
CA SER A 109 22.20 3.47 1.38
C SER A 109 21.60 4.61 2.23
N LYS A 110 20.28 4.55 2.49
CA LYS A 110 19.54 5.47 3.38
C LYS A 110 19.53 5.01 4.83
N LYS A 111 20.28 3.94 5.16
CA LYS A 111 20.39 3.34 6.50
C LYS A 111 19.08 2.69 7.00
N VAL A 112 18.16 2.37 6.12
CA VAL A 112 17.01 1.53 6.43
C VAL A 112 17.51 0.09 6.59
N ALA A 113 17.03 -0.62 7.62
CA ALA A 113 17.33 -2.03 7.80
C ALA A 113 16.65 -2.86 6.70
N VAL A 114 17.45 -3.56 5.89
CA VAL A 114 16.97 -4.37 4.76
C VAL A 114 17.46 -5.81 4.89
N PRO A 115 16.76 -6.80 4.29
CA PRO A 115 17.27 -8.18 4.23
C PRO A 115 18.56 -8.26 3.39
N LYS A 116 19.29 -9.35 3.51
CA LYS A 116 20.55 -9.57 2.75
C LYS A 116 20.30 -9.67 1.25
N THR A 117 19.20 -10.28 0.85
CA THR A 117 18.80 -10.53 -0.55
C THR A 117 17.33 -10.27 -0.72
N VAL A 118 16.88 -10.03 -1.95
CA VAL A 118 15.46 -10.11 -2.33
C VAL A 118 15.03 -11.58 -2.34
N SER A 119 13.76 -11.82 -2.05
CA SER A 119 13.09 -13.11 -2.23
C SER A 119 12.62 -13.26 -3.67
N LYS A 120 12.35 -14.51 -4.09
CA LYS A 120 11.81 -14.81 -5.42
C LYS A 120 10.58 -15.70 -5.27
N GLY A 121 9.46 -15.24 -5.79
CA GLY A 121 8.22 -16.00 -5.86
C GLY A 121 8.27 -17.11 -6.93
N ALA A 122 7.36 -18.07 -6.83
CA ALA A 122 7.21 -19.15 -7.80
C ALA A 122 6.83 -18.65 -9.21
N ASP A 123 6.21 -17.47 -9.28
CA ASP A 123 5.81 -16.74 -10.50
C ASP A 123 6.93 -15.88 -11.09
N ALA A 124 8.12 -15.93 -10.52
CA ALA A 124 9.28 -15.11 -10.84
C ALA A 124 9.16 -13.63 -10.39
N SER A 125 8.19 -13.25 -9.58
CA SER A 125 8.19 -11.99 -8.84
C SER A 125 9.43 -11.90 -7.95
N LEU A 126 9.90 -10.68 -7.69
CA LEU A 126 10.95 -10.41 -6.72
C LEU A 126 10.40 -9.46 -5.66
N TRP A 127 10.67 -9.74 -4.39
CA TRP A 127 10.14 -8.94 -3.31
C TRP A 127 11.05 -8.92 -2.07
N PHE A 128 10.86 -7.93 -1.22
CA PHE A 128 11.48 -7.86 0.11
C PHE A 128 10.68 -6.93 1.02
N GLN A 129 10.82 -7.14 2.31
CA GLN A 129 10.13 -6.37 3.35
C GLN A 129 11.10 -5.55 4.18
N VAL A 130 10.62 -4.40 4.64
CA VAL A 130 11.26 -3.53 5.63
C VAL A 130 10.24 -3.14 6.69
N LYS A 131 10.69 -2.50 7.75
CA LYS A 131 9.79 -1.84 8.71
C LYS A 131 9.85 -0.34 8.51
N ASP A 132 8.66 0.29 8.52
CA ASP A 132 8.58 1.74 8.66
C ASP A 132 8.95 2.17 10.10
N PRO A 133 9.01 3.47 10.39
CA PRO A 133 9.40 3.96 11.71
C PRO A 133 8.49 3.52 12.86
N GLU A 134 7.19 3.27 12.62
CA GLU A 134 6.26 2.76 13.63
C GLU A 134 6.19 1.23 13.68
N GLY A 135 6.94 0.53 12.82
CA GLY A 135 7.09 -0.91 12.80
C GLY A 135 6.08 -1.64 11.92
N VAL A 136 5.31 -0.94 11.10
CA VAL A 136 4.48 -1.56 10.05
C VAL A 136 5.40 -2.22 9.02
N THR A 137 5.03 -3.41 8.56
CA THR A 137 5.75 -4.06 7.46
C THR A 137 5.38 -3.40 6.15
N VAL A 138 6.40 -2.98 5.41
CA VAL A 138 6.27 -2.43 4.05
C VAL A 138 7.01 -3.33 3.09
N GLU A 139 6.32 -3.80 2.06
CA GLU A 139 6.89 -4.66 1.04
C GLU A 139 7.07 -3.92 -0.27
N PHE A 140 8.17 -4.22 -0.97
CA PHE A 140 8.43 -3.76 -2.33
C PHE A 140 8.44 -4.94 -3.27
N VAL A 141 7.54 -4.92 -4.25
CA VAL A 141 7.33 -6.01 -5.21
C VAL A 141 7.73 -5.56 -6.60
N GLN A 142 8.61 -6.32 -7.22
CA GLN A 142 8.80 -6.30 -8.66
C GLN A 142 7.93 -7.40 -9.25
N ALA A 143 6.79 -6.99 -9.83
CA ALA A 143 5.79 -7.91 -10.34
C ALA A 143 6.35 -8.80 -11.45
N PRO A 144 5.82 -10.03 -11.61
CA PRO A 144 6.21 -10.92 -12.69
C PRO A 144 5.73 -10.37 -14.04
N PRO A 145 6.38 -10.77 -15.14
CA PRO A 145 5.97 -10.32 -16.49
C PRO A 145 4.66 -10.95 -16.98
N ALA A 146 4.14 -11.98 -16.31
CA ALA A 146 2.93 -12.67 -16.71
C ALA A 146 1.68 -11.94 -16.26
N ALA A 147 0.74 -11.69 -17.18
CA ALA A 147 -0.54 -11.08 -16.87
C ALA A 147 -1.47 -12.07 -16.15
N VAL A 148 -2.10 -11.59 -15.07
CA VAL A 148 -3.25 -12.26 -14.43
C VAL A 148 -4.54 -11.64 -15.00
N ALA A 149 -5.64 -12.39 -15.01
CA ALA A 149 -6.93 -11.85 -15.42
C ALA A 149 -7.34 -10.69 -14.50
N THR A 150 -7.92 -9.63 -15.07
CA THR A 150 -8.38 -8.45 -14.30
C THR A 150 -9.87 -8.55 -13.99
N ASN A 151 -10.25 -8.00 -12.86
CA ASN A 151 -11.64 -7.76 -12.53
C ASN A 151 -12.14 -6.48 -13.22
N MET A 152 -13.16 -6.61 -14.05
CA MET A 152 -13.71 -5.49 -14.82
C MET A 152 -14.53 -4.51 -13.97
N LEU A 153 -15.04 -4.92 -12.78
CA LEU A 153 -15.84 -4.05 -11.92
C LEU A 153 -14.96 -3.11 -11.07
N PHE A 154 -13.86 -3.64 -10.56
CA PHE A 154 -12.89 -2.92 -9.72
C PHE A 154 -11.48 -3.14 -10.27
N PRO A 155 -11.09 -2.45 -11.34
CA PRO A 155 -9.83 -2.76 -12.02
C PRO A 155 -8.58 -2.21 -11.32
N HIS A 156 -8.73 -1.46 -10.21
CA HIS A 156 -7.63 -0.71 -9.63
C HIS A 156 -7.78 -0.55 -8.12
N ILE A 157 -6.73 -0.93 -7.36
CA ILE A 157 -6.56 -0.53 -5.95
C ILE A 157 -5.88 0.84 -5.96
N ILE A 158 -6.64 1.88 -5.63
CA ILE A 158 -6.16 3.26 -5.70
C ILE A 158 -5.43 3.71 -4.43
N HIS A 159 -5.73 3.07 -3.28
CA HIS A 159 -4.97 3.31 -2.07
C HIS A 159 -5.03 2.15 -1.07
N VAL A 160 -4.09 2.18 -0.14
CA VAL A 160 -4.13 1.43 1.11
C VAL A 160 -4.09 2.41 2.28
N GLY A 161 -4.84 2.12 3.33
CA GLY A 161 -4.82 2.88 4.58
C GLY A 161 -4.06 2.13 5.66
N ALA A 162 -3.25 2.84 6.42
CA ALA A 162 -2.56 2.32 7.58
C ALA A 162 -2.67 3.25 8.78
N ILE A 163 -2.81 2.66 9.98
CA ILE A 163 -2.83 3.42 11.24
C ILE A 163 -1.45 4.07 11.45
N VAL A 164 -1.46 5.37 11.69
CA VAL A 164 -0.27 6.18 11.99
C VAL A 164 -0.50 6.95 13.29
N LYS A 165 0.44 6.87 14.22
CA LYS A 165 0.39 7.59 15.50
C LYS A 165 1.16 8.90 15.43
N ASP A 166 2.34 8.88 14.83
CA ASP A 166 3.21 10.04 14.64
C ASP A 166 3.45 10.29 13.14
N ARG A 167 2.63 11.17 12.57
CA ARG A 167 2.76 11.58 11.18
C ARG A 167 4.15 12.12 10.83
N ALA A 168 4.76 12.91 11.71
CA ALA A 168 6.04 13.54 11.41
C ALA A 168 7.15 12.48 11.32
N LEU A 169 7.07 11.45 12.15
CA LEU A 169 7.96 10.31 12.11
C LEU A 169 7.79 9.52 10.80
N GLU A 170 6.56 9.21 10.41
CA GLU A 170 6.27 8.49 9.16
C GLU A 170 6.65 9.28 7.91
N ASP A 171 6.46 10.60 7.90
CA ASP A 171 6.89 11.46 6.79
C ASP A 171 8.42 11.35 6.54
N THR A 172 9.25 11.07 7.56
CA THR A 172 10.71 10.85 7.37
C THR A 172 11.00 9.62 6.50
N PHE A 173 10.16 8.61 6.52
CA PHE A 173 10.31 7.41 5.69
C PHE A 173 9.60 7.55 4.36
N TYR A 174 8.30 7.81 4.37
CA TYR A 174 7.53 7.82 3.12
C TYR A 174 7.85 9.02 2.24
N ARG A 175 8.04 10.22 2.79
CA ARG A 175 8.33 11.41 2.00
C ARG A 175 9.82 11.62 1.77
N ASP A 176 10.64 11.59 2.83
CA ASP A 176 12.04 12.01 2.73
C ASP A 176 12.92 10.89 2.16
N VAL A 177 12.62 9.62 2.45
CA VAL A 177 13.36 8.47 1.91
C VAL A 177 12.72 7.96 0.62
N LEU A 178 11.42 7.62 0.63
CA LEU A 178 10.75 7.01 -0.52
C LEU A 178 10.30 8.03 -1.58
N GLY A 179 10.13 9.31 -1.21
CA GLY A 179 9.75 10.37 -2.13
C GLY A 179 8.25 10.47 -2.40
N PHE A 180 7.41 9.93 -1.52
CA PHE A 180 5.96 10.09 -1.61
C PHE A 180 5.56 11.57 -1.55
N ARG A 181 4.50 11.94 -2.26
CA ARG A 181 4.07 13.32 -2.42
C ARG A 181 2.78 13.58 -1.66
N PRO A 182 2.63 14.72 -0.99
CA PRO A 182 1.34 15.11 -0.44
C PRO A 182 0.27 15.09 -1.53
N TYR A 183 -0.92 14.55 -1.21
CA TYR A 183 -2.04 14.51 -2.13
C TYR A 183 -3.25 15.23 -1.55
N TRP A 184 -3.72 14.82 -0.37
CA TRP A 184 -4.83 15.44 0.35
C TRP A 184 -4.69 15.19 1.85
N PHE A 185 -5.31 16.05 2.65
CA PHE A 185 -5.53 15.78 4.07
C PHE A 185 -6.87 16.32 4.55
N GLY A 186 -7.49 15.63 5.49
CA GLY A 186 -8.73 16.00 6.13
C GLY A 186 -8.79 15.66 7.61
N GLY A 187 -9.72 16.29 8.32
CA GLY A 187 -9.99 16.05 9.72
C GLY A 187 -11.47 15.79 9.97
N MET A 188 -11.80 15.32 11.17
CA MET A 188 -13.19 15.07 11.59
C MET A 188 -14.05 16.35 11.54
N LYS A 189 -13.43 17.52 11.71
CA LYS A 189 -14.02 18.86 11.54
C LYS A 189 -13.08 19.71 10.69
N ASP A 190 -13.64 20.74 10.06
CA ASP A 190 -12.89 21.80 9.40
C ASP A 190 -11.92 22.42 10.40
N ASN A 191 -10.77 22.71 10.22
CA ASN A 191 -9.78 23.27 11.18
C ASN A 191 -9.36 22.35 12.36
N ALA A 192 -9.77 21.08 12.37
CA ALA A 192 -9.21 20.11 13.31
C ALA A 192 -7.87 19.58 12.79
N PRO A 193 -7.01 19.03 13.68
CA PRO A 193 -5.84 18.27 13.22
C PRO A 193 -6.24 17.18 12.22
N PRO A 194 -5.40 16.90 11.22
CA PRO A 194 -5.70 15.88 10.23
C PRO A 194 -5.90 14.49 10.86
N SER A 195 -6.99 13.83 10.50
CA SER A 195 -7.26 12.42 10.82
C SER A 195 -6.92 11.50 9.64
N TRP A 196 -6.91 12.06 8.44
CA TRP A 196 -6.57 11.41 7.17
C TRP A 196 -5.50 12.23 6.45
N VAL A 197 -4.45 11.57 6.00
CA VAL A 197 -3.38 12.22 5.24
C VAL A 197 -2.95 11.29 4.11
N SER A 198 -3.25 11.68 2.89
CA SER A 198 -2.94 10.90 1.69
C SER A 198 -1.58 11.30 1.13
N GLN A 199 -0.69 10.32 1.00
CA GLN A 199 0.65 10.45 0.44
C GLN A 199 0.73 9.65 -0.87
N GLN A 200 0.76 10.32 -2.00
CA GLN A 200 0.78 9.68 -3.32
C GLN A 200 2.14 9.05 -3.59
N VAL A 201 2.16 7.86 -4.19
CA VAL A 201 3.40 7.21 -4.64
C VAL A 201 4.18 8.14 -5.57
N PRO A 202 5.51 8.12 -5.54
CA PRO A 202 6.31 9.14 -6.25
C PRO A 202 6.21 9.07 -7.77
N ASP A 203 5.97 7.88 -8.32
CA ASP A 203 6.03 7.63 -9.77
C ASP A 203 4.67 7.13 -10.32
N GLY A 204 3.57 7.43 -9.63
CA GLY A 204 2.21 7.06 -10.00
C GLY A 204 1.17 7.93 -9.31
N THR A 205 -0.08 7.47 -9.29
CA THR A 205 -1.23 8.22 -8.76
C THR A 205 -1.92 7.53 -7.57
N ASP A 206 -1.58 6.30 -7.25
CA ASP A 206 -2.06 5.63 -6.04
C ASP A 206 -1.47 6.27 -4.79
N TRP A 207 -2.09 6.06 -3.64
CA TRP A 207 -1.57 6.66 -2.41
C TRP A 207 -1.64 5.73 -1.20
N LEU A 208 -0.81 6.03 -0.21
CA LEU A 208 -0.93 5.58 1.15
C LEU A 208 -1.75 6.59 1.93
N GLU A 209 -2.81 6.16 2.60
CA GLU A 209 -3.58 6.99 3.50
C GLU A 209 -3.16 6.74 4.95
N TYR A 210 -2.58 7.75 5.60
CA TYR A 210 -2.35 7.73 7.04
C TYR A 210 -3.68 7.91 7.77
N MET A 211 -4.08 6.92 8.53
CA MET A 211 -5.19 6.96 9.45
C MET A 211 -4.67 7.43 10.82
N VAL A 212 -4.61 8.77 11.01
CA VAL A 212 -3.89 9.36 12.14
C VAL A 212 -4.70 9.24 13.42
N THR A 213 -4.18 8.45 14.39
CA THR A 213 -4.80 8.27 15.70
C THR A 213 -3.80 7.75 16.73
N SER A 214 -3.87 8.28 17.96
CA SER A 214 -3.13 7.79 19.13
C SER A 214 -3.98 6.92 20.06
N ASN A 215 -5.24 6.65 19.70
CA ASN A 215 -6.16 5.89 20.54
C ASN A 215 -5.78 4.40 20.59
N THR A 216 -6.13 3.74 21.71
CA THR A 216 -6.19 2.27 21.74
C THR A 216 -7.42 1.82 20.96
N LEU A 217 -7.22 0.93 20.01
CA LEU A 217 -8.25 0.52 19.06
C LEU A 217 -8.67 -0.92 19.29
N SER A 218 -9.97 -1.19 19.13
CA SER A 218 -10.50 -2.56 19.01
C SER A 218 -10.16 -3.17 17.65
N GLN A 219 -10.32 -4.49 17.50
CA GLN A 219 -10.13 -5.18 16.22
C GLN A 219 -10.98 -4.54 15.10
N ALA A 220 -12.27 -4.31 15.35
CA ALA A 220 -13.16 -3.70 14.37
C ALA A 220 -12.70 -2.31 13.94
N GLN A 221 -12.22 -1.48 14.87
CA GLN A 221 -11.67 -0.17 14.55
C GLN A 221 -10.37 -0.29 13.74
N MET A 222 -9.49 -1.23 14.07
CA MET A 222 -8.26 -1.47 13.32
C MET A 222 -8.57 -1.92 11.89
N GLY A 223 -9.54 -2.81 11.69
CA GLY A 223 -9.93 -3.27 10.36
C GLY A 223 -10.52 -2.16 9.49
N VAL A 224 -11.26 -1.22 10.10
CA VAL A 224 -11.76 -0.03 9.37
C VAL A 224 -10.64 0.93 8.99
N LEU A 225 -9.59 1.06 9.81
CA LEU A 225 -8.50 1.99 9.57
C LEU A 225 -7.40 1.37 8.69
N ASN A 226 -7.06 0.10 8.89
CA ASN A 226 -6.15 -0.64 8.01
C ASN A 226 -6.96 -1.24 6.86
N HIS A 227 -6.94 -0.62 5.69
CA HIS A 227 -7.89 -0.91 4.61
C HIS A 227 -7.26 -0.79 3.22
N PHE A 228 -8.03 -1.15 2.22
CA PHE A 228 -7.73 -0.87 0.82
C PHE A 228 -8.93 -0.20 0.15
N ALA A 229 -8.68 0.53 -0.92
CA ALA A 229 -9.73 1.18 -1.68
C ALA A 229 -9.67 0.83 -3.17
N LEU A 230 -10.84 0.56 -3.72
CA LEU A 230 -11.08 0.21 -5.12
C LEU A 230 -11.62 1.44 -5.85
N GLY A 231 -10.92 1.90 -6.88
CA GLY A 231 -11.31 3.05 -7.67
C GLY A 231 -12.42 2.72 -8.66
N VAL A 232 -13.42 3.60 -8.75
CA VAL A 232 -14.52 3.47 -9.71
C VAL A 232 -14.82 4.82 -10.38
N PRO A 233 -15.21 4.82 -11.66
CA PRO A 233 -15.55 6.06 -12.37
C PRO A 233 -16.92 6.60 -11.99
N ASN A 234 -17.84 5.75 -11.49
CA ASN A 234 -19.23 6.14 -11.18
C ASN A 234 -19.78 5.24 -10.06
N MET A 235 -19.99 5.81 -8.89
CA MET A 235 -20.48 5.11 -7.71
C MET A 235 -21.91 4.62 -7.86
N GLU A 236 -22.80 5.40 -8.47
CA GLU A 236 -24.21 5.03 -8.64
C GLU A 236 -24.34 3.78 -9.50
N ALA A 237 -23.62 3.71 -10.62
CA ALA A 237 -23.62 2.56 -11.51
C ALA A 237 -23.09 1.29 -10.81
N VAL A 238 -22.00 1.43 -10.05
CA VAL A 238 -21.39 0.33 -9.31
C VAL A 238 -22.30 -0.13 -8.18
N TYR A 239 -22.84 0.78 -7.37
CA TYR A 239 -23.75 0.44 -6.29
C TYR A 239 -25.00 -0.26 -6.81
N THR A 240 -25.60 0.23 -7.88
CA THR A 240 -26.76 -0.39 -8.54
C THR A 240 -26.44 -1.82 -9.00
N LYS A 241 -25.26 -2.03 -9.57
CA LYS A 241 -24.81 -3.36 -9.99
C LYS A 241 -24.63 -4.30 -8.80
N LEU A 242 -23.92 -3.87 -7.74
CA LEU A 242 -23.73 -4.65 -6.53
C LEU A 242 -25.07 -5.04 -5.89
N TRP A 243 -26.03 -4.12 -5.87
CA TRP A 243 -27.38 -4.34 -5.35
C TRP A 243 -28.13 -5.37 -6.18
N ASN A 244 -28.19 -5.21 -7.49
CA ASN A 244 -28.92 -6.09 -8.39
C ASN A 244 -28.33 -7.51 -8.46
N ASP A 245 -27.04 -7.64 -8.24
CA ASP A 245 -26.32 -8.93 -8.23
C ASP A 245 -26.30 -9.60 -6.83
N ASP A 246 -27.04 -9.05 -5.83
CA ASP A 246 -27.09 -9.52 -4.43
C ASP A 246 -25.71 -9.58 -3.73
N ARG A 247 -24.79 -8.70 -4.10
CA ARG A 247 -23.41 -8.64 -3.59
C ARG A 247 -23.24 -7.79 -2.32
N LEU A 248 -24.34 -7.22 -1.81
CA LEU A 248 -24.35 -6.40 -0.59
C LEU A 248 -25.01 -7.14 0.58
N ALA A 249 -25.31 -8.41 0.44
CA ALA A 249 -25.97 -9.20 1.49
C ALA A 249 -25.14 -9.20 2.78
N GLY A 250 -25.76 -8.81 3.90
CA GLY A 250 -25.10 -8.73 5.20
C GLY A 250 -24.17 -7.53 5.41
N GLN A 251 -23.97 -6.68 4.41
CA GLN A 251 -23.18 -5.46 4.53
C GLN A 251 -24.01 -4.36 5.19
N VAL A 252 -23.71 -4.07 6.45
CA VAL A 252 -24.45 -3.08 7.24
C VAL A 252 -23.52 -1.98 7.79
N ASP A 253 -24.07 -0.77 7.94
CA ASP A 253 -23.36 0.34 8.59
C ASP A 253 -23.36 0.19 10.13
N ALA A 254 -22.72 1.11 10.84
CA ALA A 254 -22.64 1.11 12.30
C ALA A 254 -24.00 1.19 13.02
N ARG A 255 -25.08 1.48 12.30
CA ARG A 255 -26.46 1.52 12.82
C ARG A 255 -27.23 0.24 12.50
N GLY A 256 -26.58 -0.76 11.87
CA GLY A 256 -27.21 -1.98 11.42
C GLY A 256 -28.12 -1.81 10.18
N GLN A 257 -27.99 -0.69 9.46
CA GLN A 257 -28.71 -0.46 8.22
C GLN A 257 -27.86 -0.91 7.03
N GLN A 258 -28.51 -1.34 5.95
CA GLN A 258 -27.83 -1.67 4.70
C GLN A 258 -26.84 -0.57 4.32
N THR A 259 -25.59 -0.93 4.07
CA THR A 259 -24.56 0.04 3.67
C THR A 259 -24.96 0.75 2.38
N SER A 260 -24.63 2.02 2.27
CA SER A 260 -24.96 2.84 1.10
C SER A 260 -23.84 3.86 0.84
N PRO A 261 -23.67 4.33 -0.40
CA PRO A 261 -22.69 5.34 -0.73
C PRO A 261 -22.88 6.62 0.07
N LYS A 262 -21.78 7.25 0.45
CA LYS A 262 -21.73 8.56 1.13
C LYS A 262 -20.62 9.40 0.52
N ILE A 263 -20.74 10.71 0.62
CA ILE A 263 -19.67 11.63 0.22
C ILE A 263 -18.70 11.74 1.40
N GLY A 264 -17.43 11.44 1.15
CA GLY A 264 -16.35 11.60 2.11
C GLY A 264 -15.96 13.06 2.33
N ARG A 265 -15.06 13.30 3.28
CA ARG A 265 -14.52 14.64 3.55
C ARG A 265 -13.65 15.18 2.42
N ASP A 266 -13.13 14.30 1.60
CA ASP A 266 -12.42 14.56 0.35
C ASP A 266 -13.34 14.92 -0.82
N ALA A 267 -14.65 14.97 -0.57
CA ALA A 267 -15.72 15.22 -1.56
C ALA A 267 -15.83 14.13 -2.65
N LYS A 268 -15.29 12.92 -2.42
CA LYS A 268 -15.50 11.76 -3.29
C LYS A 268 -16.62 10.88 -2.75
N TRP A 269 -17.34 10.20 -3.63
CA TRP A 269 -18.28 9.16 -3.23
C TRP A 269 -17.50 7.94 -2.70
N GLN A 270 -17.98 7.39 -1.60
CA GLN A 270 -17.38 6.24 -0.89
C GLN A 270 -18.47 5.26 -0.49
N LEU A 271 -18.20 3.96 -0.65
CA LEU A 271 -19.00 2.84 -0.15
C LEU A 271 -18.06 1.93 0.65
N ASN A 272 -18.40 1.69 1.92
CA ASN A 272 -17.59 0.84 2.81
C ASN A 272 -18.23 -0.55 2.94
N LEU A 273 -17.46 -1.57 2.61
CA LEU A 273 -17.78 -2.98 2.80
C LEU A 273 -16.76 -3.58 3.77
N LEU A 274 -17.17 -4.59 4.54
CA LEU A 274 -16.28 -5.25 5.49
C LEU A 274 -16.13 -6.72 5.10
N ASP A 275 -14.88 -7.18 5.07
CA ASP A 275 -14.62 -8.60 4.94
C ASP A 275 -15.03 -9.35 6.25
N PRO A 276 -15.06 -10.68 6.27
CA PRO A 276 -15.47 -11.45 7.45
C PRO A 276 -14.65 -11.21 8.71
N ASP A 277 -13.41 -10.77 8.60
CA ASP A 277 -12.51 -10.46 9.72
C ASP A 277 -12.52 -8.97 10.11
N GLY A 278 -13.31 -8.14 9.39
CA GLY A 278 -13.56 -6.74 9.66
C GLY A 278 -12.62 -5.78 8.91
N THR A 279 -11.83 -6.25 7.94
CA THR A 279 -11.03 -5.38 7.08
C THR A 279 -11.95 -4.63 6.11
N ARG A 280 -11.81 -3.32 6.03
CA ARG A 280 -12.59 -2.48 5.13
C ARG A 280 -12.06 -2.59 3.69
N ALA A 281 -12.95 -2.96 2.78
CA ALA A 281 -12.84 -2.70 1.36
C ALA A 281 -13.65 -1.42 1.07
N GLU A 282 -12.98 -0.34 0.76
CA GLU A 282 -13.60 0.90 0.37
C GLU A 282 -13.77 0.92 -1.16
N VAL A 283 -14.95 1.26 -1.64
CA VAL A 283 -15.16 1.62 -3.05
C VAL A 283 -15.23 3.12 -3.12
N MET A 284 -14.42 3.75 -3.96
CA MET A 284 -14.29 5.20 -4.02
C MET A 284 -14.34 5.71 -5.46
N GLU A 285 -15.08 6.79 -5.71
CA GLU A 285 -14.96 7.48 -6.99
C GLU A 285 -13.58 8.11 -7.17
N LEU A 286 -13.08 8.05 -8.42
CA LEU A 286 -11.76 8.58 -8.76
C LEU A 286 -11.68 10.09 -8.55
N HIS A 287 -12.76 10.82 -8.81
CA HIS A 287 -12.81 12.28 -8.78
C HIS A 287 -13.74 12.82 -7.71
N ALA A 288 -13.35 13.95 -7.12
CA ALA A 288 -14.23 14.70 -6.22
C ALA A 288 -15.38 15.35 -6.99
N ILE A 289 -16.59 15.25 -6.41
CA ILE A 289 -17.80 15.88 -6.98
C ILE A 289 -18.03 17.32 -6.48
N GLY A 290 -17.14 17.82 -5.64
CA GLY A 290 -17.25 19.14 -5.03
C GLY A 290 -15.93 19.59 -4.40
N LYS A 291 -15.99 20.62 -3.58
CA LYS A 291 -14.81 21.13 -2.87
C LYS A 291 -14.49 20.21 -1.68
N PRO A 292 -13.29 19.64 -1.62
CA PRO A 292 -12.88 18.85 -0.46
C PRO A 292 -12.73 19.71 0.80
N CYS A 293 -12.96 19.10 1.96
CA CYS A 293 -12.63 19.68 3.25
C CYS A 293 -11.12 19.76 3.42
N CYS A 294 -10.72 20.75 4.14
CA CYS A 294 -9.49 20.95 4.88
C CYS A 294 -8.27 21.25 3.99
N SER A 295 -8.03 20.53 2.92
CA SER A 295 -7.02 20.88 1.90
C SER A 295 -7.58 20.71 0.48
N ALA A 296 -6.98 21.39 -0.50
CA ALA A 296 -7.17 21.03 -1.89
C ALA A 296 -6.35 19.78 -2.22
N PHE A 297 -6.70 19.07 -3.29
CA PHE A 297 -5.81 18.08 -3.89
C PHE A 297 -4.59 18.79 -4.49
N THR A 298 -3.42 18.24 -4.26
CA THR A 298 -2.13 18.83 -4.68
C THR A 298 -1.46 18.08 -5.83
N ALA A 299 -2.09 16.99 -6.30
CA ALA A 299 -1.63 16.18 -7.41
C ALA A 299 -2.83 15.61 -8.18
N SER A 300 -2.59 14.96 -9.32
CA SER A 300 -3.64 14.35 -10.15
C SER A 300 -4.31 13.17 -9.45
N ASP A 301 -5.61 13.01 -9.66
CA ASP A 301 -6.34 11.82 -9.28
C ASP A 301 -5.85 10.59 -10.05
N PRO A 302 -6.06 9.35 -9.51
CA PRO A 302 -5.89 8.14 -10.28
C PRO A 302 -6.75 8.17 -11.55
N GLU A 303 -6.15 7.74 -12.64
CA GLU A 303 -6.87 7.44 -13.87
C GLU A 303 -7.15 5.92 -13.88
N LYS A 304 -8.24 5.49 -14.50
CA LYS A 304 -8.79 4.11 -14.61
C LYS A 304 -7.86 2.96 -14.25
#